data_9a946bd8efc05b2f538b89aec2cab2ac
#
_entry.id   9a946bd8efc05b2f538b89aec2cab2ac
#
_cell.length_a   1.000
_cell.length_b   1.000
_cell.length_c   1.000
_cell.angle_alpha   90.00
_cell.angle_beta   90.00
_cell.angle_gamma   90.00
#
_symmetry.space_group_name_H-M   'P 1'
#
loop_
_entity.id
_entity.type
_entity.pdbx_description
1 polymer ?
#
loop_
_entity_poly.entity_id
_entity_poly.type
_entity_poly.pdbx_seq_one_letter_code
_entity_poly.pdbx_strand_id
1 'polypeptide(L)'
;MNWAFFFTSNVGRKIVMALTGFFLISFLILHVGLNSCIFYDLPFFDPNDNGSMFNRAAHFMGASFVIRLMEIFLFLGFIIHIIQGYVVEVKNRKLRGTSYERALGNRGSKWYSRSMAILGTLIFLFLIMHVSHFWVPSRITHTLDPVTYGNVETHNLFFKMYETFQNPIIVVLYVIGVISLAYHLFHGFHSAFRTMGVHNRKYLNMLKGLGYGFTLVICVLFALMPISMYLDWVSPY
;
A
#
# COMPACT_ATOMS: atom_id res chain seq x y z
N MET A 1 -3.67 17.07 30.40
CA MET A 1 -3.31 15.77 29.77
C MET A 1 -1.92 15.93 29.17
N ASN A 2 -0.94 15.15 29.57
CA ASN A 2 0.42 15.29 29.04
C ASN A 2 0.50 14.57 27.68
N TRP A 3 0.73 15.30 26.59
CA TRP A 3 0.83 14.77 25.23
C TRP A 3 1.93 13.70 25.09
N ALA A 4 3.05 13.87 25.81
CA ALA A 4 4.12 12.88 25.83
C ALA A 4 3.62 11.52 26.36
N PHE A 5 2.75 11.51 27.38
CA PHE A 5 2.14 10.28 27.90
C PHE A 5 1.23 9.61 26.87
N PHE A 6 0.49 10.38 26.07
CA PHE A 6 -0.36 9.83 25.00
C PHE A 6 0.47 9.04 23.99
N PHE A 7 1.60 9.59 23.51
CA PHE A 7 2.45 8.90 22.53
C PHE A 7 3.28 7.75 23.13
N THR A 8 3.53 7.75 24.43
CA THR A 8 4.38 6.74 25.09
C THR A 8 3.60 5.61 25.77
N SER A 9 2.33 5.83 26.10
CA SER A 9 1.47 4.82 26.73
C SER A 9 1.13 3.68 25.76
N ASN A 10 0.82 2.49 26.29
CA ASN A 10 0.45 1.33 25.48
C ASN A 10 -0.86 1.56 24.71
N VAL A 11 -1.80 2.29 25.27
CA VAL A 11 -3.08 2.65 24.63
C VAL A 11 -2.85 3.68 23.53
N GLY A 12 -2.13 4.76 23.85
CA GLY A 12 -1.85 5.84 22.90
C GLY A 12 -1.14 5.34 21.66
N ARG A 13 -0.14 4.47 21.81
CA ARG A 13 0.56 3.84 20.65
C ARG A 13 -0.36 3.04 19.75
N LYS A 14 -1.30 2.28 20.33
CA LYS A 14 -2.31 1.54 19.53
C LYS A 14 -3.23 2.50 18.78
N ILE A 15 -3.62 3.62 19.39
CA ILE A 15 -4.44 4.65 18.74
C ILE A 15 -3.67 5.30 17.59
N VAL A 16 -2.41 5.70 17.79
CA VAL A 16 -1.56 6.25 16.72
C VAL A 16 -1.42 5.25 15.58
N MET A 17 -1.20 3.95 15.89
CA MET A 17 -1.13 2.89 14.91
C MET A 17 -2.43 2.73 14.12
N ALA A 18 -3.59 2.83 14.78
CA ALA A 18 -4.90 2.74 14.13
C ALA A 18 -5.16 3.96 13.22
N LEU A 19 -4.88 5.17 13.70
CA LEU A 19 -5.08 6.41 12.94
C LEU A 19 -4.17 6.46 11.69
N THR A 20 -2.88 6.16 11.85
CA THR A 20 -1.96 6.07 10.70
C THR A 20 -2.37 4.95 9.75
N GLY A 21 -2.86 3.81 10.26
CA GLY A 21 -3.40 2.72 9.45
C GLY A 21 -4.60 3.16 8.61
N PHE A 22 -5.57 3.88 9.16
CA PHE A 22 -6.71 4.42 8.41
C PHE A 22 -6.28 5.43 7.35
N PHE A 23 -5.33 6.30 7.68
CA PHE A 23 -4.77 7.25 6.73
C PHE A 23 -4.12 6.54 5.53
N LEU A 24 -3.31 5.51 5.79
CA LEU A 24 -2.67 4.70 4.74
C LEU A 24 -3.69 3.89 3.92
N ILE A 25 -4.76 3.37 4.54
CA ILE A 25 -5.86 2.72 3.83
C ILE A 25 -6.56 3.69 2.88
N SER A 26 -6.82 4.93 3.32
CA SER A 26 -7.40 5.97 2.46
C SER A 26 -6.50 6.30 1.27
N PHE A 27 -5.19 6.35 1.48
CA PHE A 27 -4.21 6.49 0.41
C PHE A 27 -4.26 5.30 -0.57
N LEU A 28 -4.35 4.05 -0.08
CA LEU A 28 -4.42 2.87 -0.96
C LEU A 28 -5.62 2.91 -1.91
N ILE A 29 -6.76 3.44 -1.48
CA ILE A 29 -7.95 3.60 -2.33
C ILE A 29 -7.65 4.55 -3.50
N LEU A 30 -7.07 5.71 -3.20
CA LEU A 30 -6.69 6.69 -4.23
C LEU A 30 -5.59 6.13 -5.14
N HIS A 31 -4.63 5.46 -4.55
CA HIS A 31 -3.49 4.89 -5.27
C HIS A 31 -3.91 3.78 -6.24
N VAL A 32 -4.74 2.83 -5.80
CA VAL A 32 -5.24 1.79 -6.71
C VAL A 32 -6.16 2.38 -7.78
N GLY A 33 -7.02 3.35 -7.43
CA GLY A 33 -7.91 4.00 -8.37
C GLY A 33 -7.16 4.69 -9.51
N LEU A 34 -6.12 5.47 -9.17
CA LEU A 34 -5.28 6.14 -10.16
C LEU A 34 -4.52 5.12 -11.01
N ASN A 35 -3.88 4.14 -10.38
CA ASN A 35 -3.10 3.15 -11.13
C ASN A 35 -3.97 2.23 -11.99
N SER A 36 -5.26 2.04 -11.65
CA SER A 36 -6.20 1.28 -12.49
C SER A 36 -6.50 1.97 -13.82
N CYS A 37 -6.14 3.25 -14.00
CA CYS A 37 -6.24 3.93 -15.29
C CYS A 37 -5.39 3.25 -16.40
N ILE A 38 -4.37 2.45 -16.04
CA ILE A 38 -3.60 1.67 -17.02
C ILE A 38 -4.46 0.64 -17.75
N PHE A 39 -5.54 0.15 -17.12
CA PHE A 39 -6.42 -0.83 -17.72
C PHE A 39 -7.34 -0.25 -18.80
N TYR A 40 -7.31 1.08 -18.99
CA TYR A 40 -8.03 1.70 -20.11
C TYR A 40 -7.43 1.29 -21.48
N ASP A 41 -6.16 0.90 -21.51
CA ASP A 41 -5.48 0.34 -22.70
C ASP A 41 -5.93 -1.09 -23.07
N LEU A 42 -6.78 -1.73 -22.28
CA LEU A 42 -7.29 -3.06 -22.63
C LEU A 42 -8.19 -3.03 -23.86
N PRO A 43 -8.19 -4.10 -24.69
CA PRO A 43 -8.91 -4.14 -25.99
C PRO A 43 -10.40 -3.84 -25.94
N PHE A 44 -11.04 -4.01 -24.79
CA PHE A 44 -12.48 -3.74 -24.60
C PHE A 44 -12.79 -2.31 -24.11
N PHE A 45 -11.77 -1.47 -23.91
CA PHE A 45 -11.92 -0.03 -23.64
C PHE A 45 -11.37 0.78 -24.82
N ASP A 46 -10.12 1.22 -24.76
CA ASP A 46 -9.44 1.95 -25.84
C ASP A 46 -8.00 1.46 -26.00
N PRO A 47 -7.76 0.47 -26.87
CA PRO A 47 -6.41 -0.09 -27.07
C PRO A 47 -5.42 0.91 -27.70
N ASN A 48 -5.87 2.08 -28.13
CA ASN A 48 -5.01 3.13 -28.70
C ASN A 48 -4.76 4.28 -27.71
N ASP A 49 -5.18 4.15 -26.44
CA ASP A 49 -4.95 5.19 -25.42
C ASP A 49 -3.45 5.37 -25.12
N ASN A 50 -2.66 4.32 -25.27
CA ASN A 50 -1.19 4.32 -25.07
C ASN A 50 -0.78 5.00 -23.74
N GLY A 51 -1.49 4.68 -22.66
CA GLY A 51 -1.27 5.22 -21.33
C GLY A 51 -1.66 6.68 -21.14
N SER A 52 -2.40 7.28 -22.08
CA SER A 52 -2.81 8.69 -22.01
C SER A 52 -3.64 8.96 -20.77
N MET A 53 -4.64 8.12 -20.48
CA MET A 53 -5.49 8.28 -19.31
C MET A 53 -4.68 8.21 -18.02
N PHE A 54 -3.78 7.24 -17.91
CA PHE A 54 -2.92 7.09 -16.73
C PHE A 54 -1.96 8.27 -16.58
N ASN A 55 -1.22 8.65 -17.65
CA ASN A 55 -0.24 9.74 -17.59
C ASN A 55 -0.88 11.10 -17.30
N ARG A 56 -2.07 11.38 -17.85
CA ARG A 56 -2.85 12.60 -17.53
C ARG A 56 -3.30 12.62 -16.07
N ALA A 57 -3.80 11.50 -15.55
CA ALA A 57 -4.19 11.37 -14.15
C ALA A 57 -2.98 11.55 -13.21
N ALA A 58 -1.84 10.93 -13.54
CA ALA A 58 -0.59 11.08 -12.80
C ALA A 58 -0.06 12.53 -12.85
N HIS A 59 -0.14 13.18 -14.01
CA HIS A 59 0.22 14.60 -14.17
C HIS A 59 -0.66 15.51 -13.30
N PHE A 60 -1.98 15.35 -13.34
CA PHE A 60 -2.92 16.11 -12.51
C PHE A 60 -2.57 15.98 -11.01
N MET A 61 -2.31 14.75 -10.55
CA MET A 61 -1.87 14.49 -9.17
C MET A 61 -0.53 15.17 -8.88
N GLY A 62 0.39 15.12 -9.83
CA GLY A 62 1.72 15.72 -9.70
C GLY A 62 1.75 17.24 -9.73
N ALA A 63 0.87 17.89 -10.46
CA ALA A 63 0.81 19.35 -10.61
C ALA A 63 0.08 20.02 -9.43
N SER A 64 -0.81 19.32 -8.73
CA SER A 64 -1.62 19.87 -7.67
C SER A 64 -0.81 20.19 -6.41
N PHE A 65 -0.83 21.44 -5.96
CA PHE A 65 -0.19 21.86 -4.70
C PHE A 65 -0.73 21.09 -3.48
N VAL A 66 -2.05 20.87 -3.42
CA VAL A 66 -2.68 20.13 -2.31
C VAL A 66 -2.14 18.70 -2.24
N ILE A 67 -1.99 18.04 -3.39
CA ILE A 67 -1.48 16.67 -3.45
C ILE A 67 -0.01 16.62 -3.06
N ARG A 68 0.81 17.59 -3.48
CA ARG A 68 2.20 17.70 -3.03
C ARG A 68 2.31 17.87 -1.52
N LEU A 69 1.43 18.64 -0.91
CA LEU A 69 1.37 18.76 0.55
C LEU A 69 0.97 17.44 1.21
N MET A 70 -0.05 16.76 0.66
CA MET A 70 -0.48 15.44 1.13
C MET A 70 0.62 14.37 0.99
N GLU A 71 1.49 14.48 -0.01
CA GLU A 71 2.67 13.60 -0.20
C GLU A 71 3.63 13.68 1.00
N ILE A 72 3.88 14.88 1.54
CA ILE A 72 4.70 15.04 2.76
C ILE A 72 4.05 14.34 3.95
N PHE A 73 2.75 14.52 4.14
CA PHE A 73 2.00 13.85 5.21
C PHE A 73 1.97 12.34 5.01
N LEU A 74 1.96 11.86 3.75
CA LEU A 74 2.01 10.44 3.43
C LEU A 74 3.33 9.80 3.89
N PHE A 75 4.47 10.40 3.55
CA PHE A 75 5.78 9.91 4.02
C PHE A 75 5.89 9.95 5.53
N LEU A 76 5.43 11.03 6.16
CA LEU A 76 5.40 11.13 7.62
C LEU A 76 4.51 10.05 8.24
N GLY A 77 3.34 9.79 7.66
CA GLY A 77 2.43 8.72 8.06
C GLY A 77 3.07 7.33 7.96
N PHE A 78 3.79 7.03 6.88
CA PHE A 78 4.55 5.79 6.74
C PHE A 78 5.63 5.66 7.83
N ILE A 79 6.44 6.70 8.04
CA ILE A 79 7.50 6.69 9.04
C ILE A 79 6.93 6.42 10.43
N ILE A 80 5.88 7.14 10.83
CA ILE A 80 5.25 6.97 12.14
C ILE A 80 4.66 5.57 12.26
N HIS A 81 3.95 5.06 11.24
CA HIS A 81 3.34 3.74 11.23
C HIS A 81 4.40 2.64 11.39
N ILE A 82 5.49 2.71 10.63
CA ILE A 82 6.58 1.73 10.66
C ILE A 82 7.25 1.74 12.04
N ILE A 83 7.65 2.92 12.54
CA ILE A 83 8.31 3.04 13.85
C ILE A 83 7.41 2.50 14.96
N GLN A 84 6.14 2.89 15.00
CA GLN A 84 5.20 2.41 16.00
C GLN A 84 4.96 0.90 15.88
N GLY A 85 4.94 0.36 14.67
CA GLY A 85 4.82 -1.09 14.43
C GLY A 85 5.95 -1.88 15.09
N TYR A 86 7.19 -1.47 14.86
CA TYR A 86 8.36 -2.11 15.49
C TYR A 86 8.39 -1.92 17.00
N VAL A 87 8.07 -0.73 17.50
CA VAL A 87 8.01 -0.46 18.94
C VAL A 87 6.98 -1.33 19.64
N VAL A 88 5.79 -1.50 19.07
CA VAL A 88 4.74 -2.38 19.60
C VAL A 88 5.20 -3.83 19.57
N GLU A 89 5.83 -4.29 18.50
CA GLU A 89 6.33 -5.66 18.38
C GLU A 89 7.42 -5.97 19.42
N VAL A 90 8.42 -5.08 19.57
CA VAL A 90 9.49 -5.26 20.56
C VAL A 90 8.93 -5.34 21.98
N LYS A 91 7.97 -4.46 22.30
CA LYS A 91 7.31 -4.52 23.60
C LYS A 91 6.51 -5.79 23.83
N ASN A 92 5.76 -6.23 22.83
CA ASN A 92 4.99 -7.46 22.90
C ASN A 92 5.88 -8.69 23.08
N ARG A 93 7.04 -8.72 22.43
CA ARG A 93 8.04 -9.80 22.62
C ARG A 93 8.62 -9.79 24.03
N LYS A 94 9.00 -8.62 24.55
CA LYS A 94 9.52 -8.49 25.94
C LYS A 94 8.51 -8.93 26.99
N LEU A 95 7.22 -8.55 26.84
CA LEU A 95 6.16 -8.93 27.78
C LEU A 95 5.85 -10.42 27.74
N ARG A 96 6.09 -11.09 26.61
CA ARG A 96 5.88 -12.54 26.47
C ARG A 96 6.95 -13.38 27.19
N GLY A 97 8.15 -12.87 27.32
CA GLY A 97 9.29 -13.51 28.03
C GLY A 97 9.89 -14.70 27.32
N THR A 98 9.10 -15.74 27.08
CA THR A 98 9.53 -16.99 26.43
C THR A 98 8.91 -17.16 25.04
N SER A 99 9.62 -17.87 24.18
CA SER A 99 9.10 -18.37 22.90
C SER A 99 7.97 -19.38 23.14
N TYR A 100 7.07 -19.58 22.18
CA TYR A 100 6.07 -20.64 22.28
C TYR A 100 6.75 -22.00 22.31
N GLU A 101 6.59 -22.76 23.39
CA GLU A 101 7.13 -24.13 23.53
C GLU A 101 6.49 -25.10 22.54
N ARG A 102 5.27 -24.83 22.08
CA ARG A 102 4.56 -25.63 21.07
C ARG A 102 4.04 -24.73 19.95
N ALA A 103 4.09 -25.26 18.73
CA ALA A 103 3.45 -24.61 17.58
C ALA A 103 1.94 -24.52 17.80
N LEU A 104 1.43 -23.30 18.02
CA LEU A 104 0.01 -23.05 18.31
C LEU A 104 -0.91 -23.30 17.12
N GLY A 105 -0.36 -23.47 15.91
CA GLY A 105 -1.16 -23.48 14.69
C GLY A 105 -2.03 -22.22 14.59
N ASN A 106 -3.32 -22.38 14.37
CA ASN A 106 -4.30 -21.28 14.40
C ASN A 106 -5.10 -21.17 15.71
N ARG A 107 -4.68 -21.88 16.77
CA ARG A 107 -5.33 -21.82 18.07
C ARG A 107 -5.09 -20.46 18.73
N GLY A 108 -6.18 -19.77 19.11
CA GLY A 108 -6.15 -18.46 19.78
C GLY A 108 -5.87 -17.24 18.90
N SER A 109 -5.00 -17.33 17.89
CA SER A 109 -4.74 -16.26 16.92
C SER A 109 -4.24 -16.83 15.59
N LYS A 110 -4.58 -16.15 14.48
CA LYS A 110 -4.13 -16.57 13.16
C LYS A 110 -2.63 -16.27 12.97
N TRP A 111 -1.93 -17.06 12.14
CA TRP A 111 -0.49 -16.92 11.93
C TRP A 111 -0.09 -15.52 11.45
N TYR A 112 -0.85 -14.92 10.54
CA TYR A 112 -0.56 -13.59 10.02
C TYR A 112 -0.70 -12.49 11.08
N SER A 113 -1.56 -12.69 12.09
CA SER A 113 -1.64 -11.79 13.24
C SER A 113 -0.37 -11.82 14.11
N ARG A 114 0.28 -12.99 14.20
CA ARG A 114 1.55 -13.16 14.94
C ARG A 114 2.77 -12.75 14.12
N SER A 115 2.62 -12.72 12.80
CA SER A 115 3.69 -12.41 11.84
C SER A 115 3.64 -10.97 11.32
N MET A 116 2.88 -10.08 11.99
CA MET A 116 2.69 -8.70 11.54
C MET A 116 4.01 -7.94 11.33
N ALA A 117 5.02 -8.18 12.19
CA ALA A 117 6.33 -7.55 12.02
C ALA A 117 7.05 -8.06 10.76
N ILE A 118 6.97 -9.36 10.46
CA ILE A 118 7.57 -9.93 9.25
C ILE A 118 6.87 -9.39 8.02
N LEU A 119 5.53 -9.41 8.00
CA LEU A 119 4.74 -8.86 6.90
C LEU A 119 5.01 -7.37 6.70
N GLY A 120 5.06 -6.59 7.79
CA GLY A 120 5.41 -5.18 7.75
C GLY A 120 6.82 -4.92 7.24
N THR A 121 7.79 -5.77 7.58
CA THR A 121 9.16 -5.67 7.04
C THR A 121 9.22 -5.95 5.54
N LEU A 122 8.50 -6.97 5.06
CA LEU A 122 8.41 -7.27 3.63
C LEU A 122 7.76 -6.12 2.86
N ILE A 123 6.69 -5.52 3.40
CA ILE A 123 6.06 -4.32 2.81
C ILE A 123 7.03 -3.13 2.82
N PHE A 124 7.80 -2.95 3.88
CA PHE A 124 8.79 -1.87 3.94
C PHE A 124 9.89 -2.02 2.89
N LEU A 125 10.43 -3.23 2.70
CA LEU A 125 11.40 -3.52 1.64
C LEU A 125 10.78 -3.30 0.25
N PHE A 126 9.55 -3.77 0.05
CA PHE A 126 8.78 -3.48 -1.16
C PHE A 126 8.60 -1.98 -1.38
N LEU A 127 8.28 -1.21 -0.33
CA LEU A 127 8.09 0.24 -0.44
C LEU A 127 9.37 0.96 -0.87
N ILE A 128 10.54 0.56 -0.36
CA ILE A 128 11.84 1.10 -0.79
C ILE A 128 12.03 0.87 -2.29
N MET A 129 11.80 -0.36 -2.76
CA MET A 129 11.91 -0.71 -4.18
C MET A 129 10.89 0.07 -5.02
N HIS A 130 9.64 0.14 -4.61
CA HIS A 130 8.56 0.83 -5.29
C HIS A 130 8.84 2.35 -5.44
N VAL A 131 9.25 2.99 -4.36
CA VAL A 131 9.62 4.42 -4.36
C VAL A 131 10.81 4.67 -5.29
N SER A 132 11.82 3.79 -5.27
CA SER A 132 13.00 3.92 -6.14
C SER A 132 12.66 3.76 -7.62
N HIS A 133 11.70 2.89 -7.97
CA HIS A 133 11.32 2.66 -9.37
C HIS A 133 10.49 3.80 -9.98
N PHE A 134 9.63 4.47 -9.19
CA PHE A 134 8.64 5.38 -9.75
C PHE A 134 8.70 6.79 -9.15
N TRP A 135 8.76 6.92 -7.82
CA TRP A 135 8.73 8.22 -7.18
C TRP A 135 10.05 8.98 -7.37
N VAL A 136 11.19 8.31 -7.19
CA VAL A 136 12.52 8.93 -7.36
C VAL A 136 12.71 9.43 -8.80
N PRO A 137 12.46 8.65 -9.87
CA PRO A 137 12.54 9.13 -11.25
C PRO A 137 11.61 10.30 -11.54
N SER A 138 10.42 10.28 -10.97
CA SER A 138 9.40 11.31 -11.21
C SER A 138 9.65 12.61 -10.43
N ARG A 139 10.20 12.52 -9.20
CA ARG A 139 10.25 13.66 -8.26
C ARG A 139 11.63 14.17 -7.92
N ILE A 140 12.64 13.32 -7.98
CA ILE A 140 14.01 13.66 -7.57
C ILE A 140 14.92 13.82 -8.76
N THR A 141 15.02 12.77 -9.60
CA THR A 141 15.99 12.76 -10.71
C THR A 141 15.42 13.31 -12.01
N HIS A 142 14.10 13.42 -12.13
CA HIS A 142 13.39 13.91 -13.33
C HIS A 142 13.87 13.22 -14.61
N THR A 143 14.05 11.89 -14.55
CA THR A 143 14.59 11.07 -15.64
C THR A 143 13.51 10.41 -16.51
N LEU A 144 12.24 10.78 -16.33
CA LEU A 144 11.15 10.29 -17.16
C LEU A 144 11.11 11.05 -18.48
N ASP A 145 10.96 10.31 -19.59
CA ASP A 145 10.80 10.90 -20.92
C ASP A 145 9.51 11.73 -21.00
N PRO A 146 9.51 12.84 -21.72
CA PRO A 146 8.28 13.59 -21.98
C PRO A 146 7.41 12.85 -22.99
N VAL A 147 6.11 12.98 -22.84
CA VAL A 147 5.11 12.51 -23.81
C VAL A 147 4.01 13.55 -23.96
N THR A 148 3.50 13.72 -25.18
CA THR A 148 2.47 14.70 -25.51
C THR A 148 1.20 14.01 -25.93
N TYR A 149 0.09 14.34 -25.28
CA TYR A 149 -1.25 13.89 -25.62
C TYR A 149 -2.12 15.11 -26.00
N GLY A 150 -2.31 15.32 -27.31
CA GLY A 150 -2.91 16.54 -27.83
C GLY A 150 -2.05 17.77 -27.51
N ASN A 151 -2.53 18.71 -26.71
CA ASN A 151 -1.81 19.92 -26.30
C ASN A 151 -1.20 19.83 -24.89
N VAL A 152 -1.21 18.65 -24.26
CA VAL A 152 -0.72 18.45 -22.90
C VAL A 152 0.56 17.65 -22.93
N GLU A 153 1.67 18.29 -22.55
CA GLU A 153 2.94 17.59 -22.30
C GLU A 153 2.98 17.10 -20.86
N THR A 154 3.42 15.85 -20.67
CA THR A 154 3.50 15.18 -19.37
C THR A 154 4.69 14.21 -19.35
N HIS A 155 5.04 13.72 -18.16
CA HIS A 155 6.05 12.68 -18.02
C HIS A 155 5.46 11.29 -18.31
N ASN A 156 6.19 10.48 -19.09
CA ASN A 156 5.74 9.14 -19.49
C ASN A 156 6.00 8.10 -18.38
N LEU A 157 5.21 8.19 -17.31
CA LEU A 157 5.28 7.23 -16.20
C LEU A 157 4.71 5.85 -16.60
N PHE A 158 3.78 5.82 -17.56
CA PHE A 158 3.23 4.56 -18.12
C PHE A 158 4.32 3.72 -18.77
N PHE A 159 5.14 4.33 -19.64
CA PHE A 159 6.26 3.65 -20.27
C PHE A 159 7.30 3.18 -19.23
N LYS A 160 7.57 4.00 -18.22
CA LYS A 160 8.45 3.60 -17.11
C LYS A 160 7.92 2.39 -16.33
N MET A 161 6.61 2.30 -16.12
CA MET A 161 5.99 1.11 -15.52
C MET A 161 6.15 -0.11 -16.41
N TYR A 162 5.84 0.03 -17.70
CA TYR A 162 5.98 -1.05 -18.68
C TYR A 162 7.43 -1.56 -18.72
N GLU A 163 8.42 -0.68 -18.93
CA GLU A 163 9.85 -1.02 -18.90
C GLU A 163 10.25 -1.78 -17.62
N THR A 164 9.83 -1.27 -16.47
CA THR A 164 10.12 -1.87 -15.17
C THR A 164 9.58 -3.28 -15.05
N PHE A 165 8.37 -3.52 -15.54
CA PHE A 165 7.70 -4.82 -15.41
C PHE A 165 8.03 -5.81 -16.53
N GLN A 166 8.86 -5.46 -17.52
CA GLN A 166 9.41 -6.45 -18.45
C GLN A 166 10.43 -7.40 -17.76
N ASN A 167 10.90 -7.05 -16.57
CA ASN A 167 11.75 -7.95 -15.79
C ASN A 167 10.89 -8.88 -14.89
N PRO A 168 10.89 -10.22 -15.14
CA PRO A 168 10.06 -11.16 -14.38
C PRO A 168 10.41 -11.22 -12.88
N ILE A 169 11.66 -10.95 -12.52
CA ILE A 169 12.08 -10.95 -11.11
C ILE A 169 11.40 -9.78 -10.38
N ILE A 170 11.33 -8.61 -11.01
CA ILE A 170 10.65 -7.45 -10.45
C ILE A 170 9.16 -7.75 -10.30
N VAL A 171 8.51 -8.33 -11.30
CA VAL A 171 7.09 -8.73 -11.21
C VAL A 171 6.84 -9.65 -10.03
N VAL A 172 7.67 -10.69 -9.85
CA VAL A 172 7.57 -11.63 -8.71
C VAL A 172 7.73 -10.89 -7.38
N LEU A 173 8.70 -9.97 -7.26
CA LEU A 173 8.89 -9.19 -6.03
C LEU A 173 7.69 -8.28 -5.73
N TYR A 174 7.09 -7.67 -6.75
CA TYR A 174 5.86 -6.87 -6.59
C TYR A 174 4.68 -7.73 -6.13
N VAL A 175 4.49 -8.89 -6.71
CA VAL A 175 3.43 -9.84 -6.30
C VAL A 175 3.64 -10.32 -4.85
N ILE A 176 4.88 -10.61 -4.44
CA ILE A 176 5.21 -10.95 -3.04
C ILE A 176 4.88 -9.78 -2.10
N GLY A 177 5.20 -8.55 -2.50
CA GLY A 177 4.85 -7.34 -1.76
C GLY A 177 3.33 -7.20 -1.58
N VAL A 178 2.58 -7.41 -2.65
CA VAL A 178 1.10 -7.36 -2.64
C VAL A 178 0.50 -8.47 -1.77
N ILE A 179 1.04 -9.70 -1.81
CA ILE A 179 0.60 -10.80 -0.93
C ILE A 179 0.86 -10.44 0.54
N SER A 180 2.04 -9.88 0.83
CA SER A 180 2.37 -9.42 2.18
C SER A 180 1.41 -8.33 2.66
N LEU A 181 1.06 -7.39 1.78
CA LEU A 181 0.06 -6.34 2.03
C LEU A 181 -1.32 -6.95 2.31
N ALA A 182 -1.75 -7.95 1.55
CA ALA A 182 -3.04 -8.61 1.75
C ALA A 182 -3.16 -9.19 3.17
N TYR A 183 -2.17 -9.97 3.63
CA TYR A 183 -2.18 -10.53 4.98
C TYR A 183 -2.05 -9.45 6.07
N HIS A 184 -1.31 -8.39 5.81
CA HIS A 184 -1.20 -7.24 6.69
C HIS A 184 -2.56 -6.52 6.84
N LEU A 185 -3.27 -6.28 5.74
CA LEU A 185 -4.59 -5.67 5.75
C LEU A 185 -5.65 -6.57 6.38
N PHE A 186 -5.64 -7.89 6.14
CA PHE A 186 -6.58 -8.82 6.76
C PHE A 186 -6.57 -8.75 8.30
N HIS A 187 -5.42 -8.48 8.89
CA HIS A 187 -5.35 -8.25 10.33
C HIS A 187 -5.54 -6.79 10.69
N GLY A 188 -4.83 -5.88 10.02
CA GLY A 188 -4.75 -4.46 10.35
C GLY A 188 -6.10 -3.75 10.30
N PHE A 189 -6.88 -4.00 9.24
CA PHE A 189 -8.16 -3.33 9.00
C PHE A 189 -9.10 -3.45 10.21
N HIS A 190 -9.52 -4.66 10.56
CA HIS A 190 -10.45 -4.85 11.67
C HIS A 190 -9.83 -4.52 13.04
N SER A 191 -8.51 -4.70 13.20
CA SER A 191 -7.79 -4.38 14.43
C SER A 191 -7.81 -2.87 14.72
N ALA A 192 -7.71 -2.03 13.67
CA ALA A 192 -7.79 -0.59 13.80
C ALA A 192 -9.17 -0.15 14.33
N PHE A 193 -10.26 -0.64 13.77
CA PHE A 193 -11.61 -0.35 14.26
C PHE A 193 -11.84 -0.80 15.71
N ARG A 194 -11.31 -1.98 16.06
CA ARG A 194 -11.40 -2.49 17.44
C ARG A 194 -10.62 -1.58 18.40
N THR A 195 -9.48 -1.06 17.99
CA THR A 195 -8.69 -0.12 18.79
C THR A 195 -9.43 1.21 18.99
N MET A 196 -10.22 1.64 18.01
CA MET A 196 -11.04 2.85 18.08
C MET A 196 -12.36 2.67 18.85
N GLY A 197 -12.57 1.52 19.51
CA GLY A 197 -13.69 1.31 20.43
C GLY A 197 -14.88 0.53 19.85
N VAL A 198 -14.78 0.01 18.63
CA VAL A 198 -15.84 -0.86 18.10
C VAL A 198 -15.72 -2.25 18.73
N HIS A 199 -16.58 -2.54 19.71
CA HIS A 199 -16.55 -3.82 20.43
C HIS A 199 -17.78 -4.70 20.19
N ASN A 200 -18.84 -4.15 19.60
CA ASN A 200 -20.05 -4.91 19.31
C ASN A 200 -19.76 -6.02 18.30
N ARG A 201 -20.09 -7.28 18.65
CA ARG A 201 -19.78 -8.47 17.84
C ARG A 201 -20.39 -8.43 16.44
N LYS A 202 -21.60 -7.87 16.29
CA LYS A 202 -22.29 -7.73 14.99
C LYS A 202 -21.49 -6.81 14.06
N TYR A 203 -21.12 -5.62 14.55
CA TYR A 203 -20.33 -4.66 13.77
C TYR A 203 -18.91 -5.15 13.47
N LEU A 204 -18.27 -5.85 14.42
CA LEU A 204 -16.94 -6.45 14.18
C LEU A 204 -16.97 -7.51 13.09
N ASN A 205 -18.02 -8.35 13.03
CA ASN A 205 -18.16 -9.35 11.97
C ASN A 205 -18.42 -8.70 10.62
N MET A 206 -19.24 -7.65 10.56
CA MET A 206 -19.46 -6.86 9.35
C MET A 206 -18.15 -6.22 8.86
N LEU A 207 -17.40 -5.56 9.75
CA LEU A 207 -16.12 -4.93 9.43
C LEU A 207 -15.06 -5.95 8.99
N LYS A 208 -15.09 -7.18 9.51
CA LYS A 208 -14.25 -8.26 9.00
C LYS A 208 -14.59 -8.61 7.55
N GLY A 209 -15.88 -8.77 7.24
CA GLY A 209 -16.33 -9.06 5.87
C GLY A 209 -15.93 -7.94 4.91
N LEU A 210 -16.21 -6.69 5.28
CA LEU A 210 -15.79 -5.51 4.51
C LEU A 210 -14.28 -5.44 4.32
N GLY A 211 -13.51 -5.69 5.39
CA GLY A 211 -12.05 -5.70 5.33
C GLY A 211 -11.50 -6.79 4.41
N TYR A 212 -12.11 -7.98 4.39
CA TYR A 212 -11.71 -9.04 3.46
C TYR A 212 -12.04 -8.68 2.02
N GLY A 213 -13.26 -8.19 1.75
CA GLY A 213 -13.65 -7.74 0.40
C GLY A 213 -12.77 -6.60 -0.10
N PHE A 214 -12.56 -5.57 0.74
CA PHE A 214 -11.66 -4.45 0.46
C PHE A 214 -10.25 -4.94 0.11
N THR A 215 -9.66 -5.77 0.97
CA THR A 215 -8.31 -6.30 0.77
C THR A 215 -8.20 -7.09 -0.52
N LEU A 216 -9.18 -7.95 -0.80
CA LEU A 216 -9.18 -8.77 -2.02
C LEU A 216 -9.20 -7.89 -3.26
N VAL A 217 -10.12 -6.92 -3.34
CA VAL A 217 -10.23 -6.02 -4.50
C VAL A 217 -8.94 -5.23 -4.71
N ILE A 218 -8.42 -4.57 -3.68
CA ILE A 218 -7.21 -3.75 -3.76
C ILE A 218 -5.99 -4.59 -4.17
N CYS A 219 -5.78 -5.74 -3.54
CA CYS A 219 -4.61 -6.56 -3.80
C CYS A 219 -4.67 -7.29 -5.14
N VAL A 220 -5.87 -7.70 -5.60
CA VAL A 220 -6.02 -8.27 -6.95
C VAL A 220 -5.70 -7.22 -8.01
N LEU A 221 -6.24 -6.01 -7.89
CA LEU A 221 -5.92 -4.92 -8.82
C LEU A 221 -4.42 -4.61 -8.84
N PHE A 222 -3.77 -4.47 -7.67
CA PHE A 222 -2.34 -4.24 -7.62
C PHE A 222 -1.50 -5.39 -8.19
N ALA A 223 -1.90 -6.65 -8.02
CA ALA A 223 -1.18 -7.78 -8.61
C ALA A 223 -1.37 -7.84 -10.13
N LEU A 224 -2.55 -7.49 -10.63
CA LEU A 224 -2.84 -7.48 -12.06
C LEU A 224 -2.01 -6.43 -12.82
N MET A 225 -1.65 -5.30 -12.22
CA MET A 225 -0.88 -4.24 -12.89
C MET A 225 0.47 -4.74 -13.44
N PRO A 226 1.40 -5.24 -12.62
CA PRO A 226 2.68 -5.75 -13.12
C PRO A 226 2.50 -7.00 -14.01
N ILE A 227 1.52 -7.85 -13.73
CA ILE A 227 1.25 -9.06 -14.52
C ILE A 227 0.75 -8.70 -15.91
N SER A 228 -0.20 -7.76 -16.03
CA SER A 228 -0.77 -7.36 -17.32
C SER A 228 0.26 -6.70 -18.23
N MET A 229 1.18 -5.89 -17.66
CA MET A 229 2.27 -5.29 -18.41
C MET A 229 3.34 -6.32 -18.82
N TYR A 230 3.63 -7.28 -17.96
CA TYR A 230 4.57 -8.36 -18.28
C TYR A 230 4.06 -9.30 -19.38
N LEU A 231 2.75 -9.52 -19.41
CA LEU A 231 2.10 -10.38 -20.43
C LEU A 231 1.67 -9.61 -21.69
N ASP A 232 2.05 -8.34 -21.82
CA ASP A 232 1.68 -7.44 -22.91
C ASP A 232 0.17 -7.29 -23.12
N TRP A 233 -0.66 -7.54 -22.08
CA TRP A 233 -2.08 -7.21 -22.13
C TRP A 233 -2.34 -5.72 -22.08
N VAL A 234 -1.45 -4.99 -21.42
CA VAL A 234 -1.36 -3.53 -21.34
C VAL A 234 0.05 -3.15 -21.78
N SER A 235 0.16 -2.51 -22.95
CA SER A 235 1.44 -2.15 -23.53
C SER A 235 1.38 -0.79 -24.24
N PRO A 236 2.50 -0.11 -24.42
CA PRO A 236 2.58 1.19 -25.12
C PRO A 236 2.63 1.02 -26.66
N TYR A 237 2.40 -0.17 -27.21
CA TYR A 237 2.53 -0.52 -28.63
C TYR A 237 1.28 -1.16 -29.17
#